data_3956b18a8c19ba4fd43b7435d04848b7
#
_entry.id   3956b18a8c19ba4fd43b7435d04848b7
#
_cell.length_a   1.000
_cell.length_b   1.000
_cell.length_c   1.000
_cell.angle_alpha   90.00
_cell.angle_beta   90.00
_cell.angle_gamma   90.00
#
_symmetry.space_group_name_H-M   'P 1'
#
loop_
_entity.id
_entity.type
_entity.pdbx_description
1 polymer ?
#
loop_
_entity_poly.entity_id
_entity_poly.type
_entity_poly.pdbx_seq_one_letter_code
_entity_poly.pdbx_strand_id
1 'polypeptide(L)'
;MQEKGIPERRTAFLETCFDTFCENGLENTSLKMLADACGVTNGSLLYYFESKDNLVIEATAHCMAKVENDFMAQAPTSFADIERFLQEMPYLTAKLHGAKYRFMYQVYASPKYREYGKEFFKGVNIRYHNYAELLSGKLGMPADFIQGMTYLFVRACVHFALFEDEDYLQLQLNAIRTSLRAFIATKTGSKDWKAGDAHE
;
A
#
# COMPACT_ATOMS: atom_id res chain seq x y z
N MET A 1 5.69 -0.75 35.02
CA MET A 1 5.93 -0.56 33.57
C MET A 1 6.95 -1.62 33.17
N GLN A 2 6.56 -2.62 32.38
CA GLN A 2 7.52 -3.57 31.83
C GLN A 2 8.41 -2.81 30.83
N GLU A 3 9.72 -2.86 31.01
CA GLU A 3 10.67 -2.37 30.01
C GLU A 3 10.48 -3.20 28.72
N LYS A 4 10.01 -2.54 27.66
CA LYS A 4 9.99 -3.16 26.34
C LYS A 4 11.42 -3.51 25.96
N GLY A 5 11.64 -4.73 25.44
CA GLY A 5 12.94 -5.16 24.94
C GLY A 5 13.47 -4.24 23.82
N ILE A 6 14.78 -4.23 23.60
CA ILE A 6 15.45 -3.39 22.57
C ILE A 6 14.77 -3.50 21.19
N PRO A 7 14.38 -4.72 20.70
CA PRO A 7 13.68 -4.86 19.41
C PRO A 7 12.31 -4.17 19.38
N GLU A 8 11.52 -4.30 20.46
CA GLU A 8 10.19 -3.69 20.55
C GLU A 8 10.26 -2.16 20.62
N ARG A 9 11.25 -1.62 21.34
CA ARG A 9 11.49 -0.19 21.42
C ARG A 9 11.95 0.40 20.10
N ARG A 10 12.80 -0.32 19.37
CA ARG A 10 13.24 0.07 18.02
C ARG A 10 12.08 0.14 17.05
N THR A 11 11.19 -0.85 17.06
CA THR A 11 9.97 -0.88 16.24
C THR A 11 9.05 0.30 16.56
N ALA A 12 8.83 0.60 17.84
CA ALA A 12 8.02 1.75 18.24
C ALA A 12 8.62 3.08 17.75
N PHE A 13 9.95 3.20 17.74
CA PHE A 13 10.61 4.39 17.18
C PHE A 13 10.44 4.50 15.67
N LEU A 14 10.52 3.40 14.91
CA LEU A 14 10.25 3.40 13.48
C LEU A 14 8.85 3.93 13.18
N GLU A 15 7.83 3.45 13.90
CA GLU A 15 6.44 3.86 13.73
C GLU A 15 6.23 5.34 14.08
N THR A 16 6.71 5.78 15.24
CA THR A 16 6.61 7.18 15.67
C THR A 16 7.33 8.13 14.71
N CYS A 17 8.54 7.78 14.29
CA CYS A 17 9.30 8.59 13.34
C CYS A 17 8.62 8.63 11.97
N PHE A 18 8.05 7.51 11.51
CA PHE A 18 7.33 7.47 10.25
C PHE A 18 6.10 8.37 10.25
N ASP A 19 5.31 8.35 11.33
CA ASP A 19 4.16 9.24 11.49
C ASP A 19 4.59 10.71 11.50
N THR A 20 5.67 11.04 12.22
CA THR A 20 6.26 12.39 12.23
C THR A 20 6.71 12.84 10.84
N PHE A 21 7.30 11.94 10.04
CA PHE A 21 7.65 12.21 8.65
C PHE A 21 6.41 12.41 7.77
N CYS A 22 5.35 11.63 7.97
CA CYS A 22 4.10 11.76 7.21
C CYS A 22 3.43 13.12 7.45
N GLU A 23 3.53 13.64 8.66
CA GLU A 23 2.95 14.94 9.05
C GLU A 23 3.74 16.13 8.49
N ASN A 24 5.08 16.06 8.53
CA ASN A 24 5.94 17.22 8.26
C ASN A 24 6.64 17.16 6.89
N GLY A 25 6.69 15.98 6.27
CA GLY A 25 7.47 15.73 5.05
C GLY A 25 8.96 15.49 5.33
N LEU A 26 9.64 14.95 4.32
CA LEU A 26 11.05 14.53 4.42
C LEU A 26 12.00 15.69 4.76
N GLU A 27 11.86 16.80 4.03
CA GLU A 27 12.76 17.93 4.10
C GLU A 27 12.58 18.74 5.39
N ASN A 28 11.34 18.87 5.88
CA ASN A 28 11.01 19.69 7.05
C ASN A 28 11.19 18.95 8.38
N THR A 29 11.39 17.63 8.37
CA THR A 29 11.55 16.83 9.57
C THR A 29 13.02 16.80 10.01
N SER A 30 13.33 17.43 11.14
CA SER A 30 14.68 17.40 11.73
C SER A 30 14.89 16.18 12.64
N LEU A 31 16.15 15.81 12.87
CA LEU A 31 16.48 14.74 13.83
C LEU A 31 15.97 15.07 15.24
N LYS A 32 15.97 16.35 15.60
CA LYS A 32 15.45 16.81 16.89
C LYS A 32 13.95 16.54 17.01
N MET A 33 13.16 16.85 15.98
CA MET A 33 11.72 16.58 15.98
C MET A 33 11.44 15.08 16.16
N LEU A 34 12.20 14.21 15.48
CA LEU A 34 12.07 12.77 15.61
C LEU A 34 12.41 12.26 17.01
N ALA A 35 13.49 12.78 17.59
CA ALA A 35 13.90 12.43 18.96
C ALA A 35 12.89 12.91 20.00
N ASP A 36 12.40 14.14 19.86
CA ASP A 36 11.37 14.72 20.73
C ASP A 36 10.06 13.89 20.64
N ALA A 37 9.62 13.51 19.44
CA ALA A 37 8.45 12.67 19.24
C ALA A 37 8.60 11.27 19.89
N CYS A 38 9.81 10.71 19.86
CA CYS A 38 10.12 9.43 20.51
C CYS A 38 10.38 9.56 22.02
N GLY A 39 10.41 10.77 22.58
CA GLY A 39 10.72 11.01 24.01
C GLY A 39 12.16 10.67 24.38
N VAL A 40 13.12 10.87 23.47
CA VAL A 40 14.55 10.54 23.67
C VAL A 40 15.46 11.66 23.19
N THR A 41 16.76 11.55 23.46
CA THR A 41 17.76 12.47 22.91
C THR A 41 18.15 12.08 21.47
N ASN A 42 18.70 13.06 20.70
CA ASN A 42 19.24 12.78 19.36
C ASN A 42 20.28 11.66 19.39
N GLY A 43 21.17 11.66 20.36
CA GLY A 43 22.20 10.62 20.53
C GLY A 43 21.60 9.24 20.79
N SER A 44 20.53 9.19 21.60
CA SER A 44 19.80 7.95 21.85
C SER A 44 19.13 7.43 20.57
N LEU A 45 18.51 8.29 19.78
CA LEU A 45 17.89 7.87 18.51
C LEU A 45 18.94 7.40 17.50
N LEU A 46 20.05 8.11 17.38
CA LEU A 46 21.17 7.72 16.51
C LEU A 46 21.86 6.41 16.96
N TYR A 47 21.83 6.07 18.23
CA TYR A 47 22.31 4.77 18.70
C TYR A 47 21.55 3.60 18.06
N TYR A 48 20.24 3.76 17.81
CA TYR A 48 19.41 2.73 17.17
C TYR A 48 19.53 2.70 15.65
N PHE A 49 19.76 3.85 15.01
CA PHE A 49 19.62 3.98 13.55
C PHE A 49 20.86 4.54 12.83
N GLU A 50 21.90 4.90 13.57
CA GLU A 50 23.18 5.44 13.07
C GLU A 50 23.04 6.80 12.36
N SER A 51 22.03 7.00 11.55
CA SER A 51 21.79 8.24 10.81
C SER A 51 20.29 8.51 10.59
N LYS A 52 19.95 9.78 10.28
CA LYS A 52 18.60 10.12 9.81
C LYS A 52 18.24 9.37 8.52
N ASP A 53 19.19 9.16 7.63
CA ASP A 53 18.96 8.48 6.37
C ASP A 53 18.58 7.01 6.58
N ASN A 54 19.30 6.29 7.42
CA ASN A 54 18.93 4.92 7.77
C ASN A 54 17.56 4.85 8.43
N LEU A 55 17.27 5.80 9.32
CA LEU A 55 15.95 5.90 9.94
C LEU A 55 14.84 6.11 8.90
N VAL A 56 15.04 7.01 7.91
CA VAL A 56 14.09 7.22 6.80
C VAL A 56 13.84 5.93 6.03
N ILE A 57 14.91 5.23 5.66
CA ILE A 57 14.82 3.98 4.87
C ILE A 57 14.08 2.90 5.65
N GLU A 58 14.49 2.67 6.89
CA GLU A 58 13.93 1.59 7.70
C GLU A 58 12.50 1.87 8.14
N ALA A 59 12.18 3.10 8.55
CA ALA A 59 10.84 3.48 8.93
C ALA A 59 9.87 3.38 7.73
N THR A 60 10.30 3.85 6.55
CA THR A 60 9.48 3.74 5.34
C THR A 60 9.24 2.28 4.97
N ALA A 61 10.28 1.45 4.93
CA ALA A 61 10.16 0.04 4.57
C ALA A 61 9.28 -0.74 5.56
N HIS A 62 9.48 -0.52 6.88
CA HIS A 62 8.73 -1.19 7.94
C HIS A 62 7.24 -0.82 7.89
N CYS A 63 6.93 0.48 7.88
CA CYS A 63 5.55 0.94 7.96
C CYS A 63 4.78 0.68 6.65
N MET A 64 5.43 0.82 5.49
CA MET A 64 4.79 0.50 4.21
C MET A 64 4.57 -0.99 4.00
N ALA A 65 5.43 -1.86 4.55
CA ALA A 65 5.17 -3.30 4.56
C ALA A 65 3.90 -3.64 5.36
N LYS A 66 3.62 -2.94 6.46
CA LYS A 66 2.36 -3.08 7.22
C LYS A 66 1.16 -2.63 6.37
N VAL A 67 1.26 -1.46 5.71
CA VAL A 67 0.19 -0.96 4.81
C VAL A 67 -0.12 -1.97 3.71
N GLU A 68 0.90 -2.55 3.07
CA GLU A 68 0.72 -3.57 2.04
C GLU A 68 0.10 -4.86 2.59
N ASN A 69 0.49 -5.28 3.79
CA ASN A 69 -0.11 -6.45 4.43
C ASN A 69 -1.59 -6.21 4.78
N ASP A 70 -1.93 -5.03 5.30
CA ASP A 70 -3.31 -4.65 5.62
C ASP A 70 -4.18 -4.62 4.35
N PHE A 71 -3.64 -4.10 3.24
CA PHE A 71 -4.31 -4.10 1.94
C PHE A 71 -4.55 -5.54 1.45
N MET A 72 -3.52 -6.39 1.47
CA MET A 72 -3.62 -7.77 1.01
C MET A 72 -4.53 -8.64 1.89
N ALA A 73 -4.63 -8.35 3.18
CA ALA A 73 -5.54 -9.04 4.08
C ALA A 73 -7.02 -8.82 3.71
N GLN A 74 -7.33 -7.73 3.00
CA GLN A 74 -8.68 -7.40 2.54
C GLN A 74 -8.91 -7.81 1.07
N ALA A 75 -7.88 -8.30 0.38
CA ALA A 75 -7.97 -8.66 -1.03
C ALA A 75 -9.01 -9.79 -1.25
N PRO A 76 -9.86 -9.70 -2.29
CA PRO A 76 -10.96 -10.62 -2.50
C PRO A 76 -10.45 -12.02 -2.84
N THR A 77 -11.08 -13.04 -2.28
CA THR A 77 -10.78 -14.45 -2.59
C THR A 77 -11.87 -15.14 -3.38
N SER A 78 -12.94 -14.42 -3.73
CA SER A 78 -14.06 -14.89 -4.56
C SER A 78 -14.56 -13.79 -5.49
N PHE A 79 -15.28 -14.18 -6.55
CA PHE A 79 -15.92 -13.20 -7.45
C PHE A 79 -16.95 -12.33 -6.75
N ALA A 80 -17.66 -12.86 -5.75
CA ALA A 80 -18.70 -12.14 -5.02
C ALA A 80 -18.17 -10.92 -4.26
N ASP A 81 -16.91 -10.98 -3.84
CA ASP A 81 -16.30 -9.91 -3.04
C ASP A 81 -15.63 -8.83 -3.89
N ILE A 82 -15.39 -9.10 -5.19
CA ILE A 82 -14.61 -8.20 -6.05
C ILE A 82 -15.28 -6.82 -6.16
N GLU A 83 -16.59 -6.76 -6.43
CA GLU A 83 -17.26 -5.48 -6.67
C GLU A 83 -17.21 -4.59 -5.42
N ARG A 84 -17.51 -5.14 -4.26
CA ARG A 84 -17.41 -4.40 -2.99
C ARG A 84 -15.98 -3.92 -2.75
N PHE A 85 -14.99 -4.77 -2.99
CA PHE A 85 -13.58 -4.41 -2.84
C PHE A 85 -13.17 -3.27 -3.79
N LEU A 86 -13.61 -3.30 -5.05
CA LEU A 86 -13.36 -2.23 -6.01
C LEU A 86 -14.03 -0.91 -5.60
N GLN A 87 -15.18 -0.96 -4.95
CA GLN A 87 -15.92 0.23 -4.52
C GLN A 87 -15.35 0.85 -3.24
N GLU A 88 -14.97 0.04 -2.25
CA GLU A 88 -14.63 0.53 -0.91
C GLU A 88 -13.14 0.85 -0.74
N MET A 89 -12.26 0.02 -1.33
CA MET A 89 -10.83 0.10 -1.05
C MET A 89 -10.14 1.40 -1.48
N PRO A 90 -10.49 2.07 -2.58
CA PRO A 90 -9.86 3.35 -2.92
C PRO A 90 -10.05 4.40 -1.83
N TYR A 91 -11.27 4.54 -1.32
CA TYR A 91 -11.61 5.50 -0.26
C TYR A 91 -10.99 5.12 1.09
N LEU A 92 -11.01 3.83 1.42
CA LEU A 92 -10.38 3.33 2.64
C LEU A 92 -8.86 3.56 2.59
N THR A 93 -8.23 3.28 1.45
CA THR A 93 -6.80 3.53 1.22
C THR A 93 -6.47 5.01 1.37
N ALA A 94 -7.24 5.90 0.76
CA ALA A 94 -7.04 7.34 0.88
C ALA A 94 -7.18 7.81 2.34
N LYS A 95 -8.24 7.38 3.02
CA LYS A 95 -8.54 7.76 4.41
C LYS A 95 -7.48 7.28 5.40
N LEU A 96 -7.04 6.03 5.30
CA LEU A 96 -6.16 5.40 6.30
C LEU A 96 -4.68 5.55 5.96
N HIS A 97 -4.33 5.65 4.68
CA HIS A 97 -2.96 5.52 4.23
C HIS A 97 -2.49 6.62 3.26
N GLY A 98 -3.33 7.61 2.95
CA GLY A 98 -2.97 8.67 1.99
C GLY A 98 -1.69 9.42 2.36
N ALA A 99 -1.53 9.84 3.62
CA ALA A 99 -0.31 10.50 4.10
C ALA A 99 0.92 9.58 3.99
N LYS A 100 0.76 8.29 4.27
CA LYS A 100 1.82 7.27 4.21
C LYS A 100 2.30 7.07 2.76
N TYR A 101 1.38 7.00 1.80
CA TYR A 101 1.73 6.91 0.38
C TYR A 101 2.41 8.19 -0.12
N ARG A 102 1.93 9.38 0.27
CA ARG A 102 2.60 10.65 -0.07
C ARG A 102 4.05 10.67 0.39
N PHE A 103 4.30 10.29 1.63
CA PHE A 103 5.65 10.23 2.17
C PHE A 103 6.51 9.16 1.49
N MET A 104 6.00 7.95 1.31
CA MET A 104 6.71 6.88 0.61
C MET A 104 7.17 7.33 -0.79
N TYR A 105 6.30 8.03 -1.55
CA TYR A 105 6.68 8.51 -2.88
C TYR A 105 7.72 9.62 -2.82
N GLN A 106 7.69 10.51 -1.82
CA GLN A 106 8.77 11.49 -1.61
C GLN A 106 10.12 10.79 -1.41
N VAL A 107 10.13 9.71 -0.61
CA VAL A 107 11.36 8.95 -0.34
C VAL A 107 11.80 8.17 -1.58
N TYR A 108 10.98 7.28 -2.09
CA TYR A 108 11.38 6.30 -3.12
C TYR A 108 11.51 6.90 -4.53
N ALA A 109 10.89 8.05 -4.83
CA ALA A 109 11.12 8.79 -6.07
C ALA A 109 12.39 9.64 -6.03
N SER A 110 12.91 9.95 -4.83
CA SER A 110 14.16 10.68 -4.69
C SER A 110 15.36 9.88 -5.22
N PRO A 111 16.27 10.50 -5.99
CA PRO A 111 17.49 9.83 -6.46
C PRO A 111 18.29 9.15 -5.34
N LYS A 112 18.32 9.76 -4.16
CA LYS A 112 19.07 9.28 -2.98
C LYS A 112 18.57 7.93 -2.47
N TYR A 113 17.27 7.67 -2.53
CA TYR A 113 16.65 6.47 -1.94
C TYR A 113 16.04 5.52 -2.98
N ARG A 114 16.21 5.81 -4.26
CA ARG A 114 15.58 5.05 -5.37
C ARG A 114 15.85 3.55 -5.31
N GLU A 115 17.06 3.14 -4.97
CA GLU A 115 17.41 1.72 -4.94
C GLU A 115 16.67 0.97 -3.83
N TYR A 116 16.44 1.59 -2.68
CA TYR A 116 15.60 1.02 -1.62
C TYR A 116 14.14 0.89 -2.06
N GLY A 117 13.64 1.87 -2.82
CA GLY A 117 12.30 1.78 -3.43
C GLY A 117 12.19 0.63 -4.41
N LYS A 118 13.19 0.41 -5.27
CA LYS A 118 13.22 -0.74 -6.19
C LYS A 118 13.17 -2.06 -5.42
N GLU A 119 13.94 -2.19 -4.35
CA GLU A 119 13.95 -3.41 -3.54
C GLU A 119 12.63 -3.63 -2.83
N PHE A 120 12.03 -2.57 -2.26
CA PHE A 120 10.69 -2.63 -1.68
C PHE A 120 9.66 -3.15 -2.69
N PHE A 121 9.63 -2.60 -3.91
CA PHE A 121 8.68 -3.02 -4.93
C PHE A 121 8.93 -4.42 -5.50
N LYS A 122 10.14 -4.95 -5.44
CA LYS A 122 10.39 -6.38 -5.70
C LYS A 122 9.65 -7.26 -4.68
N GLY A 123 9.71 -6.91 -3.40
CA GLY A 123 8.97 -7.61 -2.36
C GLY A 123 7.45 -7.54 -2.56
N VAL A 124 6.93 -6.37 -2.95
CA VAL A 124 5.51 -6.20 -3.32
C VAL A 124 5.15 -7.12 -4.49
N ASN A 125 5.98 -7.16 -5.54
CA ASN A 125 5.74 -8.00 -6.71
C ASN A 125 5.63 -9.49 -6.36
N ILE A 126 6.49 -9.98 -5.48
CA ILE A 126 6.44 -11.38 -5.01
C ILE A 126 5.11 -11.65 -4.29
N ARG A 127 4.66 -10.75 -3.41
CA ARG A 127 3.37 -10.92 -2.70
C ARG A 127 2.18 -10.96 -3.67
N TYR A 128 2.16 -10.08 -4.65
CA TYR A 128 1.07 -10.05 -5.64
C TYR A 128 1.11 -11.26 -6.56
N HIS A 129 2.28 -11.75 -6.91
CA HIS A 129 2.43 -13.00 -7.64
C HIS A 129 1.87 -14.20 -6.86
N ASN A 130 2.26 -14.35 -5.59
CA ASN A 130 1.77 -15.43 -4.73
C ASN A 130 0.23 -15.37 -4.55
N TYR A 131 -0.33 -14.18 -4.41
CA TYR A 131 -1.78 -13.98 -4.37
C TYR A 131 -2.44 -14.39 -5.70
N ALA A 132 -1.87 -14.00 -6.83
CA ALA A 132 -2.39 -14.34 -8.15
C ALA A 132 -2.36 -15.84 -8.42
N GLU A 133 -1.29 -16.54 -8.04
CA GLU A 133 -1.19 -17.99 -8.13
C GLU A 133 -2.26 -18.69 -7.29
N LEU A 134 -2.46 -18.24 -6.05
CA LEU A 134 -3.50 -18.77 -5.18
C LEU A 134 -4.90 -18.63 -5.79
N LEU A 135 -5.21 -17.47 -6.38
CA LEU A 135 -6.51 -17.21 -6.99
C LEU A 135 -6.68 -17.88 -8.36
N SER A 136 -5.60 -18.06 -9.11
CA SER A 136 -5.63 -18.72 -10.41
C SER A 136 -6.29 -20.10 -10.32
N GLY A 137 -5.89 -20.89 -9.33
CA GLY A 137 -6.50 -22.20 -9.08
C GLY A 137 -7.97 -22.15 -8.66
N LYS A 138 -8.38 -21.10 -7.93
CA LYS A 138 -9.77 -20.95 -7.44
C LYS A 138 -10.72 -20.38 -8.49
N LEU A 139 -10.27 -19.37 -9.23
CA LEU A 139 -11.12 -18.61 -10.16
C LEU A 139 -10.99 -19.11 -11.59
N GLY A 140 -10.02 -19.98 -11.88
CA GLY A 140 -9.72 -20.45 -13.22
C GLY A 140 -9.24 -19.35 -14.17
N MET A 141 -8.68 -18.25 -13.64
CA MET A 141 -8.10 -17.13 -14.38
C MET A 141 -6.58 -17.29 -14.44
N PRO A 142 -5.88 -16.89 -15.54
CA PRO A 142 -4.42 -16.91 -15.56
C PRO A 142 -3.83 -16.04 -14.46
N ALA A 143 -2.77 -16.51 -13.79
CA ALA A 143 -2.11 -15.78 -12.72
C ALA A 143 -1.60 -14.40 -13.17
N ASP A 144 -1.01 -14.32 -14.37
CA ASP A 144 -0.53 -13.05 -14.94
C ASP A 144 -1.66 -12.03 -15.12
N PHE A 145 -2.86 -12.49 -15.52
CA PHE A 145 -4.02 -11.61 -15.63
C PHE A 145 -4.46 -11.08 -14.27
N ILE A 146 -4.55 -11.94 -13.25
CA ILE A 146 -4.91 -11.56 -11.89
C ILE A 146 -3.87 -10.57 -11.33
N GLN A 147 -2.58 -10.89 -11.48
CA GLN A 147 -1.50 -10.02 -11.03
C GLN A 147 -1.54 -8.66 -11.71
N GLY A 148 -1.76 -8.62 -13.02
CA GLY A 148 -1.93 -7.38 -13.79
C GLY A 148 -3.10 -6.54 -13.30
N MET A 149 -4.28 -7.15 -13.09
CA MET A 149 -5.46 -6.47 -12.55
C MET A 149 -5.22 -5.96 -11.12
N THR A 150 -4.52 -6.72 -10.28
CA THR A 150 -4.13 -6.28 -8.94
C THR A 150 -3.27 -5.03 -8.99
N TYR A 151 -2.26 -4.99 -9.86
CA TYR A 151 -1.42 -3.80 -10.04
C TYR A 151 -2.21 -2.58 -10.52
N LEU A 152 -3.08 -2.76 -11.52
CA LEU A 152 -3.92 -1.67 -12.03
C LEU A 152 -4.81 -1.12 -10.92
N PHE A 153 -5.42 -1.99 -10.14
CA PHE A 153 -6.29 -1.59 -9.03
C PHE A 153 -5.53 -0.86 -7.92
N VAL A 154 -4.40 -1.42 -7.47
CA VAL A 154 -3.56 -0.76 -6.44
C VAL A 154 -3.11 0.61 -6.92
N ARG A 155 -2.74 0.75 -8.20
CA ARG A 155 -2.38 2.06 -8.77
C ARG A 155 -3.54 3.05 -8.77
N ALA A 156 -4.77 2.57 -9.04
CA ALA A 156 -5.97 3.40 -8.93
C ALA A 156 -6.19 3.89 -7.49
N CYS A 157 -6.10 2.98 -6.50
CA CYS A 157 -6.23 3.34 -5.08
C CYS A 157 -5.17 4.35 -4.63
N VAL A 158 -3.90 4.12 -5.01
CA VAL A 158 -2.79 5.02 -4.65
C VAL A 158 -2.93 6.37 -5.33
N HIS A 159 -3.27 6.41 -6.63
CA HIS A 159 -3.50 7.67 -7.32
C HIS A 159 -4.59 8.49 -6.65
N PHE A 160 -5.72 7.84 -6.35
CA PHE A 160 -6.81 8.49 -5.62
C PHE A 160 -6.38 8.97 -4.22
N ALA A 161 -5.60 8.17 -3.49
CA ALA A 161 -5.06 8.56 -2.18
C ALA A 161 -4.09 9.76 -2.23
N LEU A 162 -3.45 10.01 -3.39
CA LEU A 162 -2.53 11.13 -3.58
C LEU A 162 -3.23 12.42 -4.03
N PHE A 163 -4.24 12.31 -4.91
CA PHE A 163 -4.78 13.44 -5.67
C PHE A 163 -6.29 13.65 -5.49
N GLU A 164 -7.01 12.69 -4.91
CA GLU A 164 -8.48 12.72 -4.70
C GLU A 164 -9.26 12.96 -6.00
N ASP A 165 -8.68 12.52 -7.15
CA ASP A 165 -9.27 12.65 -8.48
C ASP A 165 -10.31 11.55 -8.72
N GLU A 166 -11.56 11.86 -8.45
CA GLU A 166 -12.70 10.93 -8.55
C GLU A 166 -12.97 10.51 -9.99
N ASP A 167 -12.94 11.44 -10.94
CA ASP A 167 -13.21 11.14 -12.35
C ASP A 167 -12.18 10.16 -12.91
N TYR A 168 -10.92 10.38 -12.59
CA TYR A 168 -9.84 9.48 -12.99
C TYR A 168 -9.96 8.10 -12.31
N LEU A 169 -10.33 8.06 -11.02
CA LEU A 169 -10.59 6.81 -10.31
C LEU A 169 -11.68 6.00 -11.02
N GLN A 170 -12.83 6.62 -11.33
CA GLN A 170 -13.96 5.94 -11.96
C GLN A 170 -13.61 5.41 -13.37
N LEU A 171 -12.82 6.14 -14.15
CA LEU A 171 -12.31 5.66 -15.44
C LEU A 171 -11.46 4.38 -15.28
N GLN A 172 -10.56 4.35 -14.30
CA GLN A 172 -9.72 3.18 -14.01
C GLN A 172 -10.54 2.00 -13.53
N LEU A 173 -11.47 2.20 -12.59
CA LEU A 173 -12.35 1.15 -12.09
C LEU A 173 -13.25 0.56 -13.19
N ASN A 174 -13.77 1.40 -14.09
CA ASN A 174 -14.56 0.95 -15.22
C ASN A 174 -13.74 0.11 -16.22
N ALA A 175 -12.48 0.47 -16.46
CA ALA A 175 -11.59 -0.34 -17.29
C ALA A 175 -11.31 -1.71 -16.65
N ILE A 176 -11.05 -1.76 -15.34
CA ILE A 176 -10.86 -2.99 -14.59
C ILE A 176 -12.12 -3.86 -14.65
N ARG A 177 -13.31 -3.31 -14.36
CA ARG A 177 -14.59 -4.01 -14.44
C ARG A 177 -14.84 -4.60 -15.84
N THR A 178 -14.59 -3.80 -16.87
CA THR A 178 -14.76 -4.23 -18.27
C THR A 178 -13.84 -5.41 -18.61
N SER A 179 -12.57 -5.34 -18.20
CA SER A 179 -11.60 -6.42 -18.42
C SER A 179 -12.00 -7.71 -17.70
N LEU A 180 -12.45 -7.61 -16.44
CA LEU A 180 -12.92 -8.75 -15.67
C LEU A 180 -14.18 -9.38 -16.29
N ARG A 181 -15.16 -8.57 -16.71
CA ARG A 181 -16.39 -9.03 -17.37
C ARG A 181 -16.08 -9.74 -18.70
N ALA A 182 -15.24 -9.16 -19.53
CA ALA A 182 -14.83 -9.77 -20.79
C ALA A 182 -14.18 -11.14 -20.58
N PHE A 183 -13.30 -11.25 -19.57
CA PHE A 183 -12.67 -12.53 -19.25
C PHE A 183 -13.68 -13.58 -18.77
N ILE A 184 -14.58 -13.22 -17.86
CA ILE A 184 -15.60 -14.13 -17.33
C ILE A 184 -16.55 -14.60 -18.47
N ALA A 185 -16.98 -13.70 -19.34
CA ALA A 185 -17.84 -14.03 -20.47
C ALA A 185 -17.20 -15.04 -21.44
N THR A 186 -15.89 -14.97 -21.66
CA THR A 186 -15.18 -15.94 -22.53
C THR A 186 -15.14 -17.35 -21.96
N LYS A 187 -15.15 -17.48 -20.61
CA LYS A 187 -15.07 -18.78 -19.93
C LYS A 187 -16.41 -19.45 -19.68
N THR A 188 -17.43 -18.66 -19.35
CA THR A 188 -18.73 -19.22 -18.90
C THR A 188 -19.73 -19.38 -20.06
N GLY A 189 -19.46 -18.83 -21.26
CA GLY A 189 -20.43 -18.75 -22.33
C GLY A 189 -21.69 -17.94 -21.95
N SER A 190 -21.72 -17.35 -20.76
CA SER A 190 -22.84 -16.64 -20.16
C SER A 190 -22.56 -15.14 -20.11
N LYS A 191 -23.52 -14.33 -20.55
CA LYS A 191 -23.48 -12.87 -20.48
C LYS A 191 -23.86 -12.30 -19.10
N ASP A 192 -24.10 -13.17 -18.12
CA ASP A 192 -24.78 -12.78 -16.88
C ASP A 192 -23.85 -12.75 -15.65
N TRP A 193 -22.85 -11.86 -15.68
CA TRP A 193 -22.42 -11.25 -14.44
C TRP A 193 -23.12 -9.91 -14.30
N LYS A 194 -24.21 -9.88 -13.54
CA LYS A 194 -24.89 -8.64 -13.19
C LYS A 194 -24.12 -7.97 -12.05
N ALA A 195 -23.55 -6.78 -12.30
CA ALA A 195 -23.29 -5.83 -11.24
C ALA A 195 -24.62 -5.60 -10.53
N GLY A 196 -24.63 -5.69 -9.20
CA GLY A 196 -25.81 -5.33 -8.43
C GLY A 196 -26.33 -3.98 -8.89
N ASP A 197 -27.62 -3.92 -9.17
CA ASP A 197 -28.30 -2.72 -9.61
C ASP A 197 -27.96 -1.57 -8.64
N ALA A 198 -27.28 -0.56 -9.13
CA ALA A 198 -27.16 0.70 -8.44
C ALA A 198 -28.59 1.25 -8.37
N HIS A 199 -29.20 1.20 -7.21
CA HIS A 199 -30.46 1.87 -6.92
C HIS A 199 -30.30 3.37 -7.14
N GLU A 200 -31.23 3.92 -7.89
CA GLU A 200 -31.54 5.32 -8.11
C GLU A 200 -31.50 6.17 -6.83
#